data_a03b2fedb77f7b056f509cc203721a92
#
_entry.id   a03b2fedb77f7b056f509cc203721a92
#
_cell.length_a   1.000
_cell.length_b   1.000
_cell.length_c   1.000
_cell.angle_alpha   90.00
_cell.angle_beta   90.00
_cell.angle_gamma   90.00
#
_symmetry.space_group_name_H-M   'P 1'
#
loop_
_entity.id
_entity.type
_entity.pdbx_description
1 polymer ?
#
loop_
_entity_poly.entity_id
_entity_poly.type
_entity_poly.pdbx_seq_one_letter_code
_entity_poly.pdbx_strand_id
1 'polypeptide(L)'
;ALVAGLDLLPVTPSGHPLKDLTKAPVFAAMIPMQVYNSLQVPEEKAILQQIRHLIIGGGPIDSQLNAALKDFPHAVWSTYGMTETLSHIALRRLNGPEASDWYTPFESIQIRLSKENTLVIYAPEICEKELVTNDIAEINGQNQFRILGRKDNTINTGGVKVQIEQVEAALKEHLSVPFLITSAPDEKFGEIIVLLAEGQLPDDIEQT
;
A
#
# COMPACT_ATOMS: atom_id res chain seq x y z
N ALA A 1 -11.72 17.50 10.30
CA ALA A 1 -12.94 17.37 11.11
C ALA A 1 -13.41 18.76 11.59
N LEU A 2 -12.62 19.49 12.37
CA LEU A 2 -13.02 20.81 12.91
C LEU A 2 -13.40 21.82 11.82
N VAL A 3 -12.59 21.93 10.76
CA VAL A 3 -12.85 22.85 9.62
C VAL A 3 -14.13 22.48 8.87
N ALA A 4 -14.43 21.17 8.77
CA ALA A 4 -15.62 20.66 8.09
C ALA A 4 -16.86 20.55 9.01
N GLY A 5 -16.76 20.98 10.27
CA GLY A 5 -17.86 20.87 11.23
C GLY A 5 -18.25 19.42 11.57
N LEU A 6 -17.31 18.49 11.48
CA LEU A 6 -17.54 17.07 11.78
C LEU A 6 -17.19 16.79 13.26
N ASP A 7 -17.99 15.96 13.89
CA ASP A 7 -17.69 15.44 15.23
C ASP A 7 -16.51 14.48 15.17
N LEU A 8 -15.63 14.56 16.17
CA LEU A 8 -14.52 13.63 16.34
C LEU A 8 -14.95 12.49 17.26
N LEU A 9 -14.74 11.27 16.81
CA LEU A 9 -14.92 10.05 17.61
C LEU A 9 -13.53 9.49 17.96
N PRO A 10 -12.95 9.88 19.12
CA PRO A 10 -11.66 9.36 19.53
C PRO A 10 -11.77 7.90 19.94
N VAL A 11 -10.86 7.08 19.46
CA VAL A 11 -10.72 5.67 19.86
C VAL A 11 -9.31 5.43 20.39
N THR A 12 -9.18 4.49 21.32
CA THR A 12 -7.85 4.09 21.82
C THR A 12 -7.05 3.45 20.69
N PRO A 13 -5.79 3.90 20.45
CA PRO A 13 -4.93 3.29 19.45
C PRO A 13 -4.74 1.79 19.71
N SER A 14 -5.14 0.98 18.74
CA SER A 14 -5.04 -0.49 18.82
C SER A 14 -5.06 -1.12 17.42
N GLY A 15 -4.79 -2.42 17.35
CA GLY A 15 -4.98 -3.20 16.12
C GLY A 15 -6.46 -3.43 15.78
N HIS A 16 -7.39 -3.13 16.70
CA HIS A 16 -8.85 -3.32 16.57
C HIS A 16 -9.58 -2.02 16.92
N PRO A 17 -9.49 -0.96 16.09
CA PRO A 17 -10.04 0.36 16.44
C PRO A 17 -11.57 0.40 16.42
N LEU A 18 -12.24 -0.61 15.85
CA LEU A 18 -13.70 -0.67 15.74
C LEU A 18 -14.36 -1.48 16.86
N LYS A 19 -13.57 -2.17 17.69
CA LYS A 19 -14.03 -3.15 18.69
C LYS A 19 -15.13 -2.63 19.61
N ASP A 20 -15.01 -1.41 20.08
CA ASP A 20 -15.94 -0.84 21.09
C ASP A 20 -16.98 0.10 20.47
N LEU A 21 -17.05 0.16 19.13
CA LEU A 21 -18.00 1.01 18.45
C LEU A 21 -19.34 0.29 18.29
N THR A 22 -20.41 0.99 18.61
CA THR A 22 -21.80 0.52 18.41
C THR A 22 -22.40 1.05 17.10
N LYS A 23 -21.76 2.04 16.46
CA LYS A 23 -22.19 2.68 15.22
C LYS A 23 -20.98 3.01 14.37
N ALA A 24 -21.11 2.77 13.08
CA ALA A 24 -20.06 3.13 12.12
C ALA A 24 -19.91 4.66 12.00
N PRO A 25 -18.67 5.18 12.00
CA PRO A 25 -18.42 6.57 11.65
C PRO A 25 -18.69 6.80 10.15
N VAL A 26 -18.98 8.06 9.79
CA VAL A 26 -19.13 8.43 8.38
C VAL A 26 -17.81 8.35 7.63
N PHE A 27 -16.71 8.73 8.29
CA PHE A 27 -15.35 8.73 7.77
C PHE A 27 -14.43 8.03 8.76
N ALA A 28 -13.52 7.20 8.27
CA ALA A 28 -12.43 6.63 9.06
C ALA A 28 -11.12 6.59 8.27
N ALA A 29 -10.01 6.79 8.99
CA ALA A 29 -8.66 6.59 8.49
C ALA A 29 -8.04 5.41 9.24
N MET A 30 -7.56 4.41 8.54
CA MET A 30 -7.00 3.18 9.10
C MET A 30 -5.70 2.79 8.39
N ILE A 31 -4.86 1.99 9.02
CA ILE A 31 -3.73 1.33 8.36
C ILE A 31 -4.14 -0.07 7.86
N PRO A 32 -3.45 -0.66 6.89
CA PRO A 32 -3.79 -1.98 6.33
C PRO A 32 -3.97 -3.07 7.39
N MET A 33 -3.08 -3.12 8.37
CA MET A 33 -3.16 -4.09 9.48
C MET A 33 -4.47 -3.96 10.28
N GLN A 34 -4.93 -2.75 10.57
CA GLN A 34 -6.18 -2.54 11.31
C GLN A 34 -7.39 -3.01 10.50
N VAL A 35 -7.40 -2.74 9.20
CA VAL A 35 -8.47 -3.21 8.30
C VAL A 35 -8.46 -4.73 8.22
N TYR A 36 -7.28 -5.33 8.04
CA TYR A 36 -7.11 -6.78 8.04
C TYR A 36 -7.66 -7.41 9.32
N ASN A 37 -7.27 -6.91 10.49
CA ASN A 37 -7.74 -7.42 11.78
C ASN A 37 -9.26 -7.28 11.94
N SER A 38 -9.81 -6.12 11.59
CA SER A 38 -11.26 -5.88 11.66
C SER A 38 -12.06 -6.79 10.71
N LEU A 39 -11.49 -7.22 9.59
CA LEU A 39 -12.11 -8.17 8.68
C LEU A 39 -12.21 -9.59 9.27
N GLN A 40 -11.35 -9.96 10.23
CA GLN A 40 -11.36 -11.26 10.90
C GLN A 40 -12.42 -11.36 12.01
N VAL A 41 -12.97 -10.24 12.48
CA VAL A 41 -13.96 -10.18 13.57
C VAL A 41 -15.32 -9.78 12.98
N PRO A 42 -16.35 -10.65 13.04
CA PRO A 42 -17.63 -10.41 12.38
C PRO A 42 -18.30 -9.08 12.77
N GLU A 43 -18.23 -8.70 14.04
CA GLU A 43 -18.82 -7.46 14.57
C GLU A 43 -18.10 -6.23 14.03
N GLU A 44 -16.76 -6.24 14.00
CA GLU A 44 -15.96 -5.16 13.44
C GLU A 44 -16.12 -5.06 11.93
N LYS A 45 -16.17 -6.21 11.23
CA LYS A 45 -16.44 -6.26 9.78
C LYS A 45 -17.77 -5.62 9.43
N ALA A 46 -18.81 -5.88 10.22
CA ALA A 46 -20.13 -5.28 9.99
C ALA A 46 -20.08 -3.74 10.15
N ILE A 47 -19.33 -3.22 11.11
CA ILE A 47 -19.11 -1.78 11.28
C ILE A 47 -18.27 -1.22 10.14
N LEU A 48 -17.16 -1.89 9.79
CA LEU A 48 -16.24 -1.50 8.72
C LEU A 48 -16.98 -1.32 7.38
N GLN A 49 -17.88 -2.23 7.04
CA GLN A 49 -18.68 -2.18 5.82
C GLN A 49 -19.69 -1.02 5.78
N GLN A 50 -20.06 -0.46 6.94
CA GLN A 50 -20.98 0.68 7.03
C GLN A 50 -20.28 2.04 6.97
N ILE A 51 -18.95 2.09 7.04
CA ILE A 51 -18.17 3.34 6.92
C ILE A 51 -18.34 3.87 5.50
N ARG A 52 -18.87 5.09 5.35
CA ARG A 52 -19.15 5.67 4.03
C ARG A 52 -17.90 6.07 3.26
N HIS A 53 -16.87 6.52 3.98
CA HIS A 53 -15.59 6.94 3.42
C HIS A 53 -14.47 6.35 4.26
N LEU A 54 -13.89 5.26 3.80
CA LEU A 54 -12.73 4.64 4.43
C LEU A 54 -11.47 5.02 3.63
N ILE A 55 -10.50 5.63 4.28
CA ILE A 55 -9.17 5.81 3.72
C ILE A 55 -8.19 4.88 4.41
N ILE A 56 -7.33 4.24 3.62
CA ILE A 56 -6.33 3.29 4.10
C ILE A 56 -4.96 3.81 3.67
N GLY A 57 -4.08 4.03 4.64
CA GLY A 57 -2.74 4.58 4.39
C GLY A 57 -1.69 4.05 5.35
N GLY A 58 -0.44 4.51 5.20
CA GLY A 58 0.67 4.12 6.05
C GLY A 58 1.33 2.79 5.69
N GLY A 59 0.94 2.16 4.57
CA GLY A 59 1.54 0.95 4.05
C GLY A 59 0.89 0.47 2.75
N PRO A 60 1.51 -0.46 2.04
CA PRO A 60 0.96 -1.05 0.83
C PRO A 60 -0.29 -1.89 1.16
N ILE A 61 -1.21 -1.95 0.20
CA ILE A 61 -2.39 -2.83 0.26
C ILE A 61 -2.09 -4.02 -0.64
N ASP A 62 -1.99 -5.20 -0.05
CA ASP A 62 -1.73 -6.42 -0.79
C ASP A 62 -2.98 -6.90 -1.57
N SER A 63 -2.78 -7.90 -2.44
CA SER A 63 -3.83 -8.44 -3.29
C SER A 63 -4.98 -9.08 -2.51
N GLN A 64 -4.70 -9.73 -1.37
CA GLN A 64 -5.73 -10.38 -0.54
C GLN A 64 -6.62 -9.34 0.13
N LEU A 65 -6.01 -8.33 0.76
CA LEU A 65 -6.75 -7.23 1.36
C LEU A 65 -7.56 -6.45 0.30
N ASN A 66 -6.95 -6.17 -0.85
CA ASN A 66 -7.64 -5.50 -1.96
C ASN A 66 -8.86 -6.31 -2.44
N ALA A 67 -8.72 -7.63 -2.61
CA ALA A 67 -9.83 -8.51 -2.97
C ALA A 67 -10.94 -8.53 -1.92
N ALA A 68 -10.60 -8.55 -0.62
CA ALA A 68 -11.58 -8.52 0.47
C ALA A 68 -12.39 -7.21 0.54
N LEU A 69 -11.83 -6.11 0.04
CA LEU A 69 -12.47 -4.79 0.03
C LEU A 69 -13.30 -4.52 -1.24
N LYS A 70 -13.13 -5.33 -2.29
CA LYS A 70 -13.70 -5.11 -3.62
C LYS A 70 -15.23 -4.92 -3.61
N ASP A 71 -15.92 -5.72 -2.80
CA ASP A 71 -17.38 -5.75 -2.74
C ASP A 71 -17.96 -4.89 -1.60
N PHE A 72 -17.17 -3.99 -1.04
CA PHE A 72 -17.66 -3.06 -0.01
C PHE A 72 -18.69 -2.10 -0.62
N PRO A 73 -19.82 -1.84 0.12
CA PRO A 73 -20.92 -1.04 -0.41
C PRO A 73 -20.60 0.45 -0.54
N HIS A 74 -19.56 0.92 0.19
CA HIS A 74 -19.18 2.32 0.25
C HIS A 74 -17.75 2.55 -0.23
N ALA A 75 -17.36 3.82 -0.31
CA ALA A 75 -16.08 4.23 -0.85
C ALA A 75 -14.88 3.81 0.00
N VAL A 76 -13.99 2.99 -0.56
CA VAL A 76 -12.70 2.64 0.04
C VAL A 76 -11.58 3.18 -0.82
N TRP A 77 -10.66 3.91 -0.19
CA TRP A 77 -9.55 4.57 -0.85
C TRP A 77 -8.22 4.15 -0.25
N SER A 78 -7.23 3.93 -1.11
CA SER A 78 -5.83 3.90 -0.69
C SER A 78 -5.24 5.29 -0.81
N THR A 79 -4.43 5.70 0.17
CA THR A 79 -3.74 6.97 0.17
C THR A 79 -2.26 6.77 -0.11
N TYR A 80 -1.65 7.72 -0.83
CA TYR A 80 -0.22 7.82 -0.97
C TYR A 80 0.28 9.14 -0.38
N GLY A 81 1.30 9.05 0.45
CA GLY A 81 1.96 10.18 1.10
C GLY A 81 3.08 9.71 2.00
N MET A 82 3.84 10.64 2.52
CA MET A 82 5.00 10.42 3.38
C MET A 82 5.13 11.52 4.44
N THR A 83 6.07 11.37 5.35
CA THR A 83 6.31 12.37 6.41
C THR A 83 6.62 13.74 5.82
N GLU A 84 7.39 13.78 4.75
CA GLU A 84 7.82 15.01 4.06
C GLU A 84 6.65 15.74 3.38
N THR A 85 5.56 15.04 3.08
CA THR A 85 4.33 15.64 2.55
C THR A 85 3.28 15.92 3.62
N LEU A 86 3.61 15.77 4.91
CA LEU A 86 2.76 15.94 6.10
C LEU A 86 1.57 14.97 6.15
N SER A 87 0.98 14.65 5.03
CA SER A 87 -0.18 13.78 4.85
C SER A 87 -0.16 13.18 3.45
N HIS A 88 -1.28 12.59 3.05
CA HIS A 88 -1.43 12.03 1.71
C HIS A 88 -1.58 13.14 0.66
N ILE A 89 -0.99 12.89 -0.51
CA ILE A 89 -0.99 13.79 -1.67
C ILE A 89 -1.76 13.22 -2.86
N ALA A 90 -2.11 11.94 -2.79
CA ALA A 90 -2.83 11.25 -3.84
C ALA A 90 -3.75 10.17 -3.27
N LEU A 91 -4.78 9.84 -4.03
CA LEU A 91 -5.75 8.80 -3.71
C LEU A 91 -5.94 7.85 -4.89
N ARG A 92 -6.18 6.58 -4.61
CA ARG A 92 -6.75 5.63 -5.56
C ARG A 92 -7.97 4.92 -4.98
N ARG A 93 -8.97 4.69 -5.79
CA ARG A 93 -10.16 3.94 -5.42
C ARG A 93 -9.86 2.45 -5.42
N LEU A 94 -10.26 1.73 -4.35
CA LEU A 94 -10.04 0.28 -4.24
C LEU A 94 -11.23 -0.56 -4.68
N ASN A 95 -12.45 0.02 -4.69
CA ASN A 95 -13.68 -0.71 -4.94
C ASN A 95 -14.67 0.04 -5.84
N GLY A 96 -15.67 -0.70 -6.35
CA GLY A 96 -16.69 -0.16 -7.23
C GLY A 96 -16.20 0.11 -8.66
N PRO A 97 -17.01 0.78 -9.50
CA PRO A 97 -16.69 1.00 -10.92
C PRO A 97 -15.49 1.92 -11.16
N GLU A 98 -15.11 2.70 -10.15
CA GLU A 98 -13.96 3.62 -10.20
C GLU A 98 -12.67 3.00 -9.65
N ALA A 99 -12.68 1.70 -9.32
CA ALA A 99 -11.50 1.00 -8.82
C ALA A 99 -10.34 1.09 -9.82
N SER A 100 -9.15 1.42 -9.31
CA SER A 100 -7.96 1.66 -10.12
C SER A 100 -6.69 1.28 -9.36
N ASP A 101 -5.66 0.86 -10.09
CA ASP A 101 -4.31 0.71 -9.56
C ASP A 101 -3.51 2.01 -9.57
N TRP A 102 -4.08 3.06 -10.16
CA TRP A 102 -3.43 4.35 -10.34
C TRP A 102 -3.88 5.34 -9.27
N TYR A 103 -2.91 5.97 -8.63
CA TYR A 103 -3.14 7.10 -7.73
C TYR A 103 -3.33 8.38 -8.54
N THR A 104 -4.34 9.14 -8.20
CA THR A 104 -4.60 10.48 -8.74
C THR A 104 -4.07 11.50 -7.74
N PRO A 105 -3.05 12.31 -8.10
CA PRO A 105 -2.57 13.40 -7.25
C PRO A 105 -3.65 14.47 -7.07
N PHE A 106 -3.61 15.19 -5.94
CA PHE A 106 -4.41 16.39 -5.78
C PHE A 106 -3.97 17.50 -6.76
N GLU A 107 -4.87 18.41 -7.09
CA GLU A 107 -4.65 19.44 -8.14
C GLU A 107 -3.40 20.29 -7.93
N SER A 108 -3.03 20.58 -6.68
CA SER A 108 -1.82 21.37 -6.36
C SER A 108 -0.51 20.56 -6.45
N ILE A 109 -0.57 19.26 -6.68
CA ILE A 109 0.58 18.35 -6.69
C ILE A 109 1.00 18.04 -8.11
N GLN A 110 2.27 18.28 -8.41
CA GLN A 110 2.89 17.87 -9.66
C GLN A 110 3.81 16.66 -9.42
N ILE A 111 3.81 15.75 -10.38
CA ILE A 111 4.61 14.53 -10.31
C ILE A 111 5.42 14.35 -11.59
N ARG A 112 6.58 13.75 -11.48
CA ARG A 112 7.41 13.29 -12.59
C ARG A 112 8.27 12.11 -12.18
N LEU A 113 8.91 11.45 -13.13
CA LEU A 113 9.92 10.43 -12.84
C LEU A 113 11.32 11.05 -12.82
N SER A 114 12.16 10.52 -11.94
CA SER A 114 13.60 10.77 -11.96
C SER A 114 14.26 9.96 -13.11
N LYS A 115 15.58 10.12 -13.29
CA LYS A 115 16.36 9.29 -14.23
C LYS A 115 16.40 7.80 -13.85
N GLU A 116 16.10 7.50 -12.60
CA GLU A 116 16.09 6.14 -12.05
C GLU A 116 14.66 5.57 -11.94
N ASN A 117 13.68 6.22 -12.57
CA ASN A 117 12.24 5.88 -12.50
C ASN A 117 11.66 5.95 -11.10
N THR A 118 12.25 6.72 -10.20
CA THR A 118 11.63 6.98 -8.89
C THR A 118 10.69 8.18 -9.00
N LEU A 119 9.62 8.17 -8.21
CA LEU A 119 8.65 9.24 -8.15
C LEU A 119 9.29 10.51 -7.58
N VAL A 120 9.11 11.63 -8.29
CA VAL A 120 9.48 12.96 -7.80
C VAL A 120 8.19 13.76 -7.63
N ILE A 121 8.05 14.38 -6.46
CA ILE A 121 6.86 15.11 -6.04
C ILE A 121 7.25 16.58 -5.90
N TYR A 122 6.44 17.46 -6.50
CA TYR A 122 6.49 18.88 -6.26
C TYR A 122 5.16 19.34 -5.65
N ALA A 123 5.22 19.76 -4.39
CA ALA A 123 4.08 20.16 -3.57
C ALA A 123 4.37 21.52 -2.92
N PRO A 124 4.33 22.64 -3.67
CA PRO A 124 4.85 23.93 -3.21
C PRO A 124 4.13 24.49 -1.98
N GLU A 125 2.88 24.11 -1.75
CA GLU A 125 2.13 24.53 -0.56
C GLU A 125 2.59 23.80 0.72
N ILE A 126 3.33 22.69 0.58
CA ILE A 126 3.79 21.84 1.68
C ILE A 126 5.30 21.90 1.81
N CYS A 127 6.03 21.82 0.70
CA CYS A 127 7.48 21.78 0.65
C CYS A 127 7.99 22.62 -0.53
N GLU A 128 8.90 23.55 -0.24
CA GLU A 128 9.47 24.46 -1.28
C GLU A 128 10.34 23.74 -2.32
N LYS A 129 10.87 22.55 -1.94
CA LYS A 129 11.76 21.77 -2.81
C LYS A 129 11.06 20.53 -3.34
N GLU A 130 11.47 20.11 -4.54
CA GLU A 130 11.08 18.79 -5.04
C GLU A 130 11.55 17.68 -4.10
N LEU A 131 10.66 16.75 -3.83
CA LEU A 131 10.93 15.54 -3.04
C LEU A 131 11.22 14.39 -4.01
N VAL A 132 12.46 13.93 -4.04
CA VAL A 132 12.86 12.73 -4.78
C VAL A 132 12.68 11.54 -3.86
N THR A 133 11.74 10.68 -4.19
CA THR A 133 11.42 9.50 -3.37
C THR A 133 12.32 8.31 -3.74
N ASN A 134 12.27 7.25 -2.92
CA ASN A 134 12.83 5.94 -3.25
C ASN A 134 11.78 4.99 -3.88
N ASP A 135 10.56 5.47 -4.13
CA ASP A 135 9.49 4.67 -4.70
C ASP A 135 9.62 4.62 -6.23
N ILE A 136 9.87 3.46 -6.78
CA ILE A 136 9.89 3.22 -8.23
C ILE A 136 8.44 3.27 -8.71
N ALA A 137 8.19 4.07 -9.75
CA ALA A 137 6.85 4.35 -10.21
C ALA A 137 6.73 4.37 -11.73
N GLU A 138 5.50 4.29 -12.19
CA GLU A 138 5.08 4.62 -13.55
C GLU A 138 4.08 5.77 -13.52
N ILE A 139 4.07 6.59 -14.56
CA ILE A 139 3.09 7.67 -14.76
C ILE A 139 2.38 7.43 -16.08
N ASN A 140 1.05 7.49 -16.08
CA ASN A 140 0.25 7.34 -17.30
C ASN A 140 -0.05 8.69 -17.97
N GLY A 141 -0.69 8.65 -19.15
CA GLY A 141 -1.04 9.84 -19.91
C GLY A 141 -2.08 10.77 -19.25
N GLN A 142 -2.68 10.35 -18.13
CA GLN A 142 -3.65 11.12 -17.34
C GLN A 142 -3.02 11.75 -16.10
N ASN A 143 -1.69 11.79 -16.03
CA ASN A 143 -0.94 12.28 -14.86
C ASN A 143 -1.24 11.54 -13.56
N GLN A 144 -1.57 10.24 -13.66
CA GLN A 144 -1.72 9.36 -12.52
C GLN A 144 -0.49 8.48 -12.42
N PHE A 145 -0.19 7.98 -11.21
CA PHE A 145 0.97 7.13 -10.98
C PHE A 145 0.60 5.84 -10.24
N ARG A 146 1.42 4.82 -10.43
CA ARG A 146 1.41 3.61 -9.59
C ARG A 146 2.81 3.31 -9.09
N ILE A 147 2.87 2.76 -7.89
CA ILE A 147 4.13 2.33 -7.27
C ILE A 147 4.38 0.88 -7.64
N LEU A 148 5.59 0.60 -8.12
CA LEU A 148 6.05 -0.74 -8.54
C LEU A 148 6.89 -1.42 -7.45
N GLY A 149 7.48 -0.63 -6.53
CA GLY A 149 8.35 -1.10 -5.48
C GLY A 149 9.23 0.02 -4.96
N ARG A 150 10.21 -0.33 -4.13
CA ARG A 150 11.17 0.63 -3.59
C ARG A 150 12.57 0.39 -4.14
N LYS A 151 13.31 1.45 -4.41
CA LYS A 151 14.70 1.37 -4.86
C LYS A 151 15.59 0.63 -3.85
N ASP A 152 15.33 0.83 -2.56
CA ASP A 152 16.04 0.20 -1.43
C ASP A 152 15.79 -1.32 -1.37
N ASN A 153 14.69 -1.81 -1.95
CA ASN A 153 14.29 -3.21 -2.03
C ASN A 153 14.70 -3.86 -3.36
N THR A 154 15.70 -3.28 -4.06
CA THR A 154 16.22 -3.86 -5.30
C THR A 154 17.43 -4.72 -5.00
N ILE A 155 17.35 -6.01 -5.30
CA ILE A 155 18.48 -6.95 -5.22
C ILE A 155 19.24 -6.89 -6.53
N ASN A 156 20.57 -6.78 -6.48
CA ASN A 156 21.42 -6.80 -7.68
C ASN A 156 22.19 -8.13 -7.76
N THR A 157 21.60 -9.10 -8.43
CA THR A 157 22.16 -10.43 -8.59
C THR A 157 22.80 -10.59 -9.96
N GLY A 158 24.13 -10.72 -10.02
CA GLY A 158 24.89 -10.89 -11.27
C GLY A 158 24.69 -9.76 -12.29
N GLY A 159 24.41 -8.53 -11.84
CA GLY A 159 24.13 -7.37 -12.70
C GLY A 159 22.65 -7.22 -13.09
N VAL A 160 21.80 -8.17 -12.73
CA VAL A 160 20.35 -8.09 -12.92
C VAL A 160 19.72 -7.45 -11.67
N LYS A 161 18.93 -6.38 -11.89
CA LYS A 161 18.17 -5.72 -10.83
C LYS A 161 16.80 -6.37 -10.68
N VAL A 162 16.53 -6.94 -9.51
CA VAL A 162 15.28 -7.63 -9.19
C VAL A 162 14.57 -6.90 -8.06
N GLN A 163 13.31 -6.55 -8.26
CA GLN A 163 12.48 -5.92 -7.23
C GLN A 163 11.88 -7.00 -6.33
N ILE A 164 12.10 -6.89 -5.03
CA ILE A 164 11.58 -7.83 -4.02
C ILE A 164 10.07 -7.96 -4.15
N GLU A 165 9.36 -6.84 -4.28
CA GLU A 165 7.89 -6.80 -4.34
C GLU A 165 7.35 -7.56 -5.57
N GLN A 166 8.07 -7.56 -6.68
CA GLN A 166 7.66 -8.30 -7.89
C GLN A 166 7.81 -9.82 -7.69
N VAL A 167 8.92 -10.24 -7.06
CA VAL A 167 9.14 -11.66 -6.74
C VAL A 167 8.10 -12.15 -5.73
N GLU A 168 7.85 -11.37 -4.67
CA GLU A 168 6.83 -11.71 -3.67
C GLU A 168 5.43 -11.78 -4.28
N ALA A 169 5.07 -10.85 -5.17
CA ALA A 169 3.78 -10.88 -5.85
C ALA A 169 3.60 -12.14 -6.72
N ALA A 170 4.64 -12.54 -7.45
CA ALA A 170 4.62 -13.77 -8.25
C ALA A 170 4.51 -15.03 -7.38
N LEU A 171 5.27 -15.10 -6.28
CA LEU A 171 5.27 -16.27 -5.40
C LEU A 171 3.99 -16.40 -4.57
N LYS A 172 3.27 -15.32 -4.29
CA LYS A 172 1.98 -15.37 -3.57
C LYS A 172 0.91 -16.20 -4.27
N GLU A 173 1.00 -16.37 -5.58
CA GLU A 173 0.09 -17.23 -6.34
C GLU A 173 0.40 -18.73 -6.16
N HIS A 174 1.60 -19.06 -5.71
CA HIS A 174 2.10 -20.43 -5.59
C HIS A 174 2.33 -20.87 -4.15
N LEU A 175 2.57 -19.93 -3.23
CA LEU A 175 2.84 -20.22 -1.83
C LEU A 175 1.69 -19.80 -0.92
N SER A 176 1.18 -20.76 -0.14
CA SER A 176 0.14 -20.52 0.87
C SER A 176 0.71 -20.30 2.29
N VAL A 177 2.01 -20.52 2.50
CA VAL A 177 2.69 -20.27 3.77
C VAL A 177 3.22 -18.85 3.84
N PRO A 178 3.37 -18.25 5.04
CA PRO A 178 4.05 -16.98 5.20
C PRO A 178 5.48 -17.06 4.69
N PHE A 179 5.88 -16.08 3.90
CA PHE A 179 7.24 -16.01 3.36
C PHE A 179 7.72 -14.56 3.21
N LEU A 180 9.02 -14.41 3.03
CA LEU A 180 9.72 -13.14 2.81
C LEU A 180 10.83 -13.36 1.78
N ILE A 181 10.99 -12.43 0.86
CA ILE A 181 12.15 -12.35 -0.03
C ILE A 181 13.17 -11.40 0.57
N THR A 182 14.43 -11.82 0.57
CA THR A 182 15.58 -11.01 1.00
C THR A 182 16.79 -11.29 0.12
N SER A 183 17.93 -10.66 0.40
CA SER A 183 19.19 -10.99 -0.24
C SER A 183 20.21 -11.52 0.75
N ALA A 184 21.17 -12.26 0.23
CA ALA A 184 22.40 -12.63 0.94
C ALA A 184 23.62 -12.32 0.07
N PRO A 185 24.78 -11.98 0.67
CA PRO A 185 26.01 -11.81 -0.08
C PRO A 185 26.42 -13.09 -0.79
N ASP A 186 26.93 -12.97 -2.03
CA ASP A 186 27.47 -14.07 -2.82
C ASP A 186 28.73 -13.63 -3.56
N GLU A 187 29.77 -14.47 -3.54
CA GLU A 187 31.08 -14.15 -4.14
C GLU A 187 31.04 -13.98 -5.64
N LYS A 188 30.14 -14.71 -6.34
CA LYS A 188 30.04 -14.71 -7.80
C LYS A 188 29.07 -13.67 -8.31
N PHE A 189 27.92 -13.52 -7.63
CA PHE A 189 26.81 -12.69 -8.10
C PHE A 189 26.70 -11.36 -7.35
N GLY A 190 27.53 -11.12 -6.30
CA GLY A 190 27.44 -9.99 -5.39
C GLY A 190 26.33 -10.21 -4.36
N GLU A 191 25.11 -10.41 -4.81
CA GLU A 191 23.96 -10.82 -4.00
C GLU A 191 23.19 -11.94 -4.67
N ILE A 192 22.58 -12.80 -3.87
CA ILE A 192 21.60 -13.80 -4.30
C ILE A 192 20.24 -13.53 -3.68
N ILE A 193 19.17 -13.91 -4.35
CA ILE A 193 17.81 -13.85 -3.85
C ILE A 193 17.60 -15.01 -2.88
N VAL A 194 17.07 -14.72 -1.69
CA VAL A 194 16.79 -15.71 -0.65
C VAL A 194 15.31 -15.68 -0.32
N LEU A 195 14.66 -16.83 -0.40
CA LEU A 195 13.31 -17.06 0.08
C LEU A 195 13.38 -17.59 1.52
N LEU A 196 12.76 -16.89 2.45
CA LEU A 196 12.51 -17.35 3.81
C LEU A 196 11.02 -17.68 3.95
N ALA A 197 10.68 -18.89 4.36
CA ALA A 197 9.30 -19.32 4.51
C ALA A 197 9.07 -20.02 5.85
N GLU A 198 7.85 -19.88 6.39
CA GLU A 198 7.43 -20.63 7.58
C GLU A 198 6.90 -22.01 7.17
N GLY A 199 7.54 -23.09 7.69
CA GLY A 199 7.10 -24.46 7.44
C GLY A 199 7.76 -25.13 6.23
N GLN A 200 7.11 -26.14 5.68
CA GLN A 200 7.61 -26.87 4.51
C GLN A 200 7.15 -26.19 3.22
N LEU A 201 8.09 -25.98 2.31
CA LEU A 201 7.80 -25.53 0.96
C LEU A 201 7.22 -26.68 0.14
N PRO A 202 6.36 -26.42 -0.86
CA PRO A 202 5.94 -27.42 -1.84
C PRO A 202 7.14 -28.03 -2.56
N ASP A 203 7.08 -29.35 -2.84
CA ASP A 203 8.19 -30.09 -3.49
C ASP A 203 8.47 -29.62 -4.94
N ASP A 204 7.54 -28.91 -5.55
CA ASP A 204 7.60 -28.40 -6.94
C ASP A 204 8.04 -26.95 -7.07
N ILE A 205 8.38 -26.31 -5.96
CA ILE A 205 8.75 -24.87 -5.96
C ILE A 205 10.01 -24.58 -6.77
N GLU A 206 10.91 -25.56 -6.94
CA GLU A 206 12.12 -25.41 -7.75
C GLU A 206 11.83 -25.36 -9.27
N GLN A 207 10.59 -25.63 -9.69
CA GLN A 207 10.18 -25.66 -11.11
C GLN A 207 9.35 -24.44 -11.52
N THR A 208 9.08 -23.52 -10.55
CA THR A 208 8.30 -22.31 -10.77
C THR A 208 9.20 -21.08 -10.89
#